data_c409bab5a24a3ea1cad4366e5203eb15
#
_entry.id   c409bab5a24a3ea1cad4366e5203eb15
#
_cell.length_a   1.000
_cell.length_b   1.000
_cell.length_c   1.000
_cell.angle_alpha   90.00
_cell.angle_beta   90.00
_cell.angle_gamma   90.00
#
_symmetry.space_group_name_H-M   'P 1'
#
loop_
_entity.id
_entity.type
_entity.pdbx_description
1 polymer ?
#
loop_
_entity_poly.entity_id
_entity_poly.type
_entity_poly.pdbx_seq_one_letter_code
_entity_poly.pdbx_strand_id
1 'polypeptide(L)'
;MVNKYARVIGGADKQCMSLASALREEGHEVAFLAMESPANTELLGVFVPTSVTHETRDSLPARARARVVREAFWNSAAARAMEKLVDGFRPDVVHAHRLYPQLSVSSMAKAHR
;
A
#
# COMPACT_ATOMS: atom_id res chain seq x y z
N MET A 1 2.17 -5.58 6.47
CA MET A 1 2.50 -5.85 5.04
C MET A 1 2.14 -4.65 4.20
N VAL A 2 3.05 -4.16 3.37
CA VAL A 2 2.80 -3.06 2.42
C VAL A 2 2.87 -3.62 1.01
N ASN A 3 1.76 -3.55 0.27
CA ASN A 3 1.67 -4.01 -1.12
C ASN A 3 0.66 -3.17 -1.90
N LYS A 4 0.73 -3.17 -3.22
CA LYS A 4 -0.17 -2.37 -4.06
C LYS A 4 -1.64 -2.69 -3.80
N TYR A 5 -1.98 -3.97 -3.80
CA TYR A 5 -3.33 -4.45 -3.47
C TYR A 5 -3.27 -5.57 -2.42
N ALA A 6 -4.29 -5.69 -1.62
CA ALA A 6 -4.47 -6.79 -0.66
C ALA A 6 -5.22 -7.98 -1.31
N ARG A 7 -4.74 -8.39 -2.48
CA ARG A 7 -5.26 -9.53 -3.27
C ARG A 7 -4.19 -10.06 -4.22
N VAL A 8 -4.41 -11.24 -4.78
CA VAL A 8 -3.53 -11.83 -5.79
C VAL A 8 -3.90 -11.33 -7.19
N ILE A 9 -2.96 -10.65 -7.86
CA ILE A 9 -3.04 -10.28 -9.27
C ILE A 9 -1.92 -10.96 -10.05
N GLY A 10 -0.73 -11.03 -9.47
CA GLY A 10 0.47 -11.61 -10.09
C GLY A 10 1.35 -12.36 -9.09
N GLY A 11 2.49 -12.83 -9.55
CA GLY A 11 3.40 -13.66 -8.76
C GLY A 11 3.89 -13.00 -7.47
N ALA A 12 4.24 -11.71 -7.52
CA ALA A 12 4.68 -10.97 -6.35
C ALA A 12 3.57 -10.79 -5.30
N ASP A 13 2.33 -10.56 -5.77
CA ASP A 13 1.17 -10.47 -4.87
C ASP A 13 0.89 -11.82 -4.24
N LYS A 14 0.98 -12.92 -5.03
CA LYS A 14 0.84 -14.28 -4.51
C LYS A 14 1.87 -14.55 -3.40
N GLN A 15 3.12 -14.15 -3.60
CA GLN A 15 4.16 -14.31 -2.59
C GLN A 15 3.86 -13.51 -1.31
N CYS A 16 3.40 -12.26 -1.46
CA CYS A 16 2.99 -11.42 -0.33
C CYS A 16 1.85 -12.07 0.47
N MET A 17 0.82 -12.54 -0.21
CA MET A 17 -0.34 -13.17 0.42
C MET A 17 0.01 -14.51 1.07
N SER A 18 0.87 -15.32 0.43
CA SER A 18 1.35 -16.58 1.00
C SER A 18 2.18 -16.35 2.26
N LEU A 19 3.05 -15.33 2.27
CA LEU A 19 3.82 -14.97 3.46
C LEU A 19 2.90 -14.49 4.59
N ALA A 20 1.89 -13.68 4.28
CA ALA A 20 0.91 -13.23 5.28
C ALA A 20 0.15 -14.41 5.91
N SER A 21 -0.23 -15.40 5.09
CA SER A 21 -0.88 -16.63 5.57
C SER A 21 0.04 -17.43 6.49
N ALA A 22 1.27 -17.68 6.04
CA ALA A 22 2.26 -18.42 6.84
C ALA A 22 2.55 -17.73 8.19
N LEU A 23 2.68 -16.40 8.21
CA LEU A 23 2.89 -15.66 9.45
C LEU A 23 1.70 -15.81 10.41
N ARG A 24 0.47 -15.81 9.89
CA ARG A 24 -0.73 -16.03 10.71
C ARG A 24 -0.79 -17.46 11.27
N GLU A 25 -0.39 -18.44 10.48
CA GLU A 25 -0.28 -19.84 10.93
C GLU A 25 0.73 -20.00 12.07
N GLU A 26 1.80 -19.19 12.07
CA GLU A 26 2.78 -19.12 13.16
C GLU A 26 2.32 -18.24 14.35
N GLY A 27 1.10 -17.72 14.33
CA GLY A 27 0.51 -16.96 15.43
C GLY A 27 0.76 -15.45 15.39
N HIS A 28 1.27 -14.91 14.30
CA HIS A 28 1.46 -13.47 14.12
C HIS A 28 0.18 -12.78 13.64
N GLU A 29 -0.06 -11.58 14.12
CA GLU A 29 -1.09 -10.70 13.56
C GLU A 29 -0.53 -9.97 12.33
N VAL A 30 -1.27 -9.97 11.24
CA VAL A 30 -0.85 -9.35 9.98
C VAL A 30 -1.91 -8.37 9.49
N ALA A 31 -1.55 -7.09 9.41
CA ALA A 31 -2.35 -6.05 8.83
C ALA A 31 -1.72 -5.53 7.52
N PHE A 32 -2.55 -4.98 6.64
CA PHE A 32 -2.14 -4.49 5.33
C PHE A 32 -2.21 -2.96 5.23
N LEU A 33 -1.23 -2.37 4.54
CA LEU A 33 -1.34 -1.09 3.87
C LEU A 33 -1.38 -1.36 2.38
N ALA A 34 -2.48 -1.05 1.74
CA ALA A 34 -2.70 -1.30 0.32
C ALA A 34 -3.59 -0.22 -0.29
N MET A 35 -3.71 -0.23 -1.62
CA MET A 35 -4.69 0.61 -2.30
C MET A 35 -6.09 0.04 -2.11
N GLU A 36 -7.07 0.94 -2.00
CA GLU A 36 -8.48 0.57 -1.93
C GLU A 36 -8.90 -0.13 -3.23
N SER A 37 -9.56 -1.26 -3.09
CA SER A 37 -10.14 -2.02 -4.19
C SER A 37 -11.26 -2.91 -3.67
N PRO A 38 -12.41 -2.97 -4.37
CA PRO A 38 -13.52 -3.86 -3.99
C PRO A 38 -13.14 -5.34 -4.10
N ALA A 39 -12.06 -5.65 -4.82
CA ALA A 39 -11.55 -7.01 -4.99
C ALA A 39 -10.45 -7.37 -3.99
N ASN A 40 -10.13 -6.51 -3.00
CA ASN A 40 -9.23 -6.88 -1.92
C ASN A 40 -9.86 -8.03 -1.10
N THR A 41 -9.06 -9.05 -0.83
CA THR A 41 -9.47 -10.21 -0.02
C THR A 41 -9.12 -10.04 1.45
N GLU A 42 -8.16 -9.16 1.77
CA GLU A 42 -7.76 -8.82 3.13
C GLU A 42 -8.57 -7.63 3.64
N LEU A 43 -9.11 -7.75 4.84
CA LEU A 43 -9.92 -6.72 5.47
C LEU A 43 -9.23 -6.01 6.63
N LEU A 44 -8.21 -6.64 7.23
CA LEU A 44 -7.45 -6.02 8.32
C LEU A 44 -6.35 -5.12 7.77
N GLY A 45 -6.54 -3.82 7.89
CA GLY A 45 -5.55 -2.85 7.43
C GLY A 45 -6.11 -1.46 7.19
N VAL A 46 -5.30 -0.62 6.60
CA VAL A 46 -5.67 0.72 6.13
C VAL A 46 -5.49 0.78 4.61
N PHE A 47 -6.52 1.23 3.92
CA PHE A 47 -6.54 1.26 2.46
C PHE A 47 -6.49 2.69 1.95
N VAL A 48 -5.60 2.94 0.99
CA VAL A 48 -5.40 4.27 0.39
C VAL A 48 -6.32 4.43 -0.81
N PRO A 49 -7.14 5.47 -0.87
CA PRO A 49 -8.00 5.72 -2.03
C PRO A 49 -7.20 5.84 -3.32
N THR A 50 -7.69 5.21 -4.38
CA THR A 50 -7.07 5.25 -5.70
C THR A 50 -7.50 6.53 -6.42
N SER A 51 -6.58 7.46 -6.64
CA SER A 51 -6.88 8.71 -7.36
C SER A 51 -6.59 8.64 -8.85
N VAL A 52 -5.63 7.83 -9.29
CA VAL A 52 -5.23 7.70 -10.71
C VAL A 52 -4.72 6.29 -11.00
N THR A 53 -5.23 5.65 -12.04
CA THR A 53 -4.71 4.39 -12.57
C THR A 53 -3.66 4.64 -13.65
N HIS A 54 -2.73 3.69 -13.86
CA HIS A 54 -1.72 3.78 -14.91
C HIS A 54 -2.34 3.96 -16.33
N GLU A 55 -3.51 3.40 -16.55
CA GLU A 55 -4.22 3.41 -17.83
C GLU A 55 -4.72 4.82 -18.23
N THR A 56 -4.99 5.69 -17.25
CA THR A 56 -5.49 7.05 -17.50
C THR A 56 -4.39 8.09 -17.57
N ARG A 57 -3.13 7.74 -17.30
CA ARG A 57 -2.01 8.68 -17.19
C ARG A 57 -1.74 9.45 -18.49
N ASP A 58 -1.82 8.78 -19.63
CA ASP A 58 -1.45 9.38 -20.91
C ASP A 58 -2.52 10.33 -21.48
N SER A 59 -3.75 10.22 -20.97
CA SER A 59 -4.89 11.10 -21.34
C SER A 59 -5.02 12.34 -20.45
N LEU A 60 -4.16 12.51 -19.45
CA LEU A 60 -4.25 13.61 -18.49
C LEU A 60 -3.61 14.90 -19.02
N PRO A 61 -4.19 16.09 -18.72
CA PRO A 61 -3.57 17.38 -19.00
C PRO A 61 -2.26 17.55 -18.21
N ALA A 62 -1.34 18.42 -18.72
CA ALA A 62 0.02 18.58 -18.17
C ALA A 62 0.06 18.85 -16.66
N ARG A 63 -0.90 19.62 -16.11
CA ARG A 63 -0.99 19.90 -14.66
C ARG A 63 -1.29 18.64 -13.85
N ALA A 64 -2.18 17.78 -14.37
CA ALA A 64 -2.51 16.53 -13.72
C ALA A 64 -1.34 15.54 -13.80
N ARG A 65 -0.59 15.54 -14.90
CA ARG A 65 0.64 14.73 -15.04
C ARG A 65 1.71 15.15 -14.03
N ALA A 66 1.93 16.45 -13.83
CA ALA A 66 2.86 16.97 -12.82
C ALA A 66 2.45 16.56 -11.39
N ARG A 67 1.14 16.56 -11.10
CA ARG A 67 0.60 16.07 -9.81
C ARG A 67 0.88 14.58 -9.62
N VAL A 68 0.67 13.76 -10.64
CA VAL A 68 0.95 12.31 -10.59
C VAL A 68 2.43 12.06 -10.34
N VAL A 69 3.33 12.80 -11.00
CA VAL A 69 4.78 12.70 -10.78
C VAL A 69 5.14 13.08 -9.34
N ARG A 70 4.58 14.18 -8.82
CA ARG A 70 4.82 14.60 -7.43
C ARG A 70 4.31 13.54 -6.42
N GLU A 71 3.12 12.99 -6.64
CA GLU A 71 2.54 11.94 -5.81
C GLU A 71 3.33 10.63 -5.88
N ALA A 72 4.01 10.36 -7.00
CA ALA A 72 4.91 9.22 -7.12
C ALA A 72 6.12 9.32 -6.16
N PHE A 73 6.61 10.54 -5.89
CA PHE A 73 7.70 10.76 -4.92
C PHE A 73 7.19 10.98 -3.51
N TRP A 74 6.05 11.64 -3.34
CA TRP A 74 5.48 11.92 -2.03
C TRP A 74 3.95 11.88 -2.04
N ASN A 75 3.40 10.78 -1.58
CA ASN A 75 1.96 10.59 -1.43
C ASN A 75 1.53 10.83 0.03
N SER A 76 0.98 12.01 0.31
CA SER A 76 0.53 12.37 1.65
C SER A 76 -0.61 11.50 2.18
N ALA A 77 -1.46 10.95 1.30
CA ALA A 77 -2.52 10.04 1.70
C ALA A 77 -1.94 8.69 2.17
N ALA A 78 -0.94 8.15 1.43
CA ALA A 78 -0.23 6.95 1.83
C ALA A 78 0.57 7.14 3.14
N ALA A 79 1.20 8.31 3.32
CA ALA A 79 1.90 8.65 4.54
C ALA A 79 0.95 8.67 5.76
N ARG A 80 -0.19 9.36 5.66
CA ARG A 80 -1.20 9.37 6.72
C ARG A 80 -1.82 8.01 6.99
N ALA A 81 -2.02 7.21 5.94
CA ALA A 81 -2.52 5.84 6.08
C ALA A 81 -1.53 4.97 6.85
N MET A 82 -0.23 5.13 6.60
CA MET A 82 0.83 4.43 7.36
C MET A 82 0.85 4.89 8.81
N GLU A 83 0.79 6.20 9.10
CA GLU A 83 0.71 6.71 10.47
C GLU A 83 -0.48 6.11 11.22
N LYS A 84 -1.66 6.13 10.60
CA LYS A 84 -2.88 5.53 11.17
C LYS A 84 -2.70 4.04 11.46
N LEU A 85 -2.05 3.30 10.56
CA LEU A 85 -1.79 1.88 10.74
C LEU A 85 -0.80 1.63 11.87
N VAL A 86 0.30 2.38 11.93
CA VAL A 86 1.32 2.26 12.97
C VAL A 86 0.76 2.61 14.33
N ASP A 87 0.00 3.70 14.43
CA ASP A 87 -0.58 4.14 15.71
C ASP A 87 -1.67 3.17 16.22
N GLY A 88 -2.48 2.62 15.33
CA GLY A 88 -3.59 1.72 15.68
C GLY A 88 -3.18 0.27 15.86
N PHE A 89 -2.34 -0.26 14.98
CA PHE A 89 -1.93 -1.66 14.99
C PHE A 89 -0.63 -1.91 15.76
N ARG A 90 0.26 -0.89 15.85
CA ARG A 90 1.56 -0.94 16.54
C ARG A 90 2.44 -2.12 16.09
N PRO A 91 2.75 -2.23 14.80
CA PRO A 91 3.51 -3.35 14.27
C PRO A 91 4.94 -3.39 14.79
N ASP A 92 5.46 -4.56 15.10
CA ASP A 92 6.88 -4.77 15.42
C ASP A 92 7.74 -4.73 14.15
N VAL A 93 7.17 -5.16 13.00
CA VAL A 93 7.86 -5.22 11.71
C VAL A 93 6.96 -4.68 10.60
N VAL A 94 7.53 -3.84 9.75
CA VAL A 94 6.89 -3.41 8.50
C VAL A 94 7.59 -4.08 7.33
N HIS A 95 6.88 -4.94 6.61
CA HIS A 95 7.38 -5.65 5.45
C HIS A 95 6.78 -5.07 4.17
N ALA A 96 7.61 -4.41 3.35
CA ALA A 96 7.21 -3.85 2.08
C ALA A 96 7.56 -4.79 0.94
N HIS A 97 6.56 -5.24 0.18
CA HIS A 97 6.76 -6.09 -0.99
C HIS A 97 6.94 -5.28 -2.27
N ARG A 98 6.00 -4.39 -2.57
CA ARG A 98 6.04 -3.54 -3.76
C ARG A 98 5.56 -2.14 -3.41
N LEU A 99 6.49 -1.20 -3.43
CA LEU A 99 6.20 0.23 -3.31
C LEU A 99 5.97 0.80 -4.70
N TYR A 100 4.72 0.80 -5.11
CA TYR A 100 4.31 1.51 -6.31
C TYR A 100 4.26 3.02 -6.06
N PRO A 101 4.32 3.85 -7.11
CA PRO A 101 4.22 5.30 -6.98
C PRO A 101 3.04 5.78 -6.13
N GLN A 102 1.92 5.05 -6.14
CA GLN A 102 0.73 5.39 -5.36
C GLN A 102 0.91 5.23 -3.85
N LEU A 103 1.76 4.30 -3.42
CA LEU A 103 2.11 4.13 -2.00
C LEU A 103 3.36 4.89 -1.61
N SER A 104 4.21 5.19 -2.56
CA SER A 104 5.47 5.93 -2.51
C SER A 104 6.36 5.67 -1.28
N VAL A 105 7.58 6.17 -1.30
CA VAL A 105 8.50 6.08 -0.16
C VAL A 105 8.02 6.88 1.06
N SER A 106 7.08 7.80 0.87
CA SER A 106 6.52 8.59 1.97
C SER A 106 5.81 7.74 3.03
N SER A 107 5.20 6.61 2.63
CA SER A 107 4.60 5.68 3.58
C SER A 107 5.67 5.03 4.46
N MET A 108 6.82 4.66 3.88
CA MET A 108 7.90 4.04 4.63
C MET A 108 8.62 5.02 5.58
N ALA A 109 8.70 6.31 5.21
CA ALA A 109 9.24 7.35 6.10
C ALA A 109 8.42 7.50 7.40
N LYS A 110 7.15 7.10 7.38
CA LYS A 110 6.24 7.12 8.54
C LYS A 110 6.12 5.77 9.25
N ALA A 111 6.74 4.73 8.72
CA ALA A 111 6.74 3.40 9.35
C ALA A 111 7.68 3.34 10.57
N HIS A 112 8.64 4.23 10.66
CA HIS A 112 9.61 4.28 11.76
C HIS A 112 9.13 5.28 12.83
N ARG A 113 8.68 4.76 13.90
CA ARG A 113 8.39 5.51 15.14
C ARG A 113 9.04 4.90 16.36
#